data_bdf9e3fd83a95865769ca34dbe67db8c
#
_entry.id   bdf9e3fd83a95865769ca34dbe67db8c
#
_cell.length_a   1.000
_cell.length_b   1.000
_cell.length_c   1.000
_cell.angle_alpha   90.00
_cell.angle_beta   90.00
_cell.angle_gamma   90.00
#
_symmetry.space_group_name_H-M   'P 1'
#
loop_
_entity.id
_entity.type
_entity.pdbx_description
1 polymer ?
#
loop_
_entity_poly.entity_id
_entity_poly.type
_entity_poly.pdbx_seq_one_letter_code
_entity_poly.pdbx_strand_id
1 'polypeptide(L)'
;KDNGDISMSALSKLVGKPKPWDWFSGRYPVKVKQVNPPASFTKTIKENILESGDALQGRTAAKCLMTKWNMHDDYLTFRMVGEEAIEVANLCPLAKRTKPDGSPDDIPLYIKESWGLVYGKDHTCEEHNHWPSLWSYTYCVEACKECSPLIFNDSDERDDEGTPLHTFPETGQLIVFPAWLNHSVPKQECEHTRTMIAGNLNVK
;
A
#
# COMPACT_ATOMS: atom_id res chain seq x y z
N LYS A 1 5.10 -18.12 -27.16
CA LYS A 1 5.00 -16.78 -26.55
C LYS A 1 5.54 -16.95 -25.15
N ASP A 2 6.79 -16.59 -24.97
CA ASP A 2 7.48 -16.71 -23.68
C ASP A 2 6.90 -15.69 -22.71
N ASN A 3 6.05 -16.16 -21.81
CA ASN A 3 5.77 -15.44 -20.59
C ASN A 3 7.05 -15.54 -19.74
N GLY A 4 7.85 -14.46 -19.74
CA GLY A 4 9.04 -14.40 -18.92
C GLY A 4 8.68 -14.62 -17.45
N ASP A 5 8.97 -15.82 -16.97
CA ASP A 5 8.85 -16.23 -15.56
C ASP A 5 9.75 -15.34 -14.70
N ILE A 6 9.18 -14.28 -14.15
CA ILE A 6 9.83 -13.52 -13.08
C ILE A 6 9.66 -14.39 -11.82
N SER A 7 10.67 -15.16 -11.48
CA SER A 7 10.64 -15.98 -10.27
C SER A 7 10.60 -15.08 -9.03
N MET A 8 9.89 -15.51 -7.99
CA MET A 8 9.83 -14.86 -6.65
C MET A 8 11.23 -14.53 -6.11
N SER A 9 12.25 -15.34 -6.43
CA SER A 9 13.66 -15.08 -6.08
C SER A 9 14.26 -13.87 -6.81
N ALA A 10 13.65 -13.40 -7.89
CA ALA A 10 14.13 -12.24 -8.64
C ALA A 10 13.69 -10.92 -7.97
N LEU A 11 12.52 -10.86 -7.34
CA LEU A 11 12.08 -9.68 -6.60
C LEU A 11 12.94 -9.46 -5.34
N SER A 12 13.25 -10.53 -4.60
CA SER A 12 14.13 -10.45 -3.43
C SER A 12 15.56 -10.00 -3.76
N LYS A 13 16.01 -10.18 -5.01
CA LYS A 13 17.31 -9.70 -5.50
C LYS A 13 17.28 -8.25 -5.98
N LEU A 14 16.10 -7.72 -6.33
CA LEU A 14 15.90 -6.33 -6.76
C LEU A 14 15.71 -5.38 -5.56
N VAL A 15 15.40 -5.92 -4.39
CA VAL A 15 15.34 -5.15 -3.16
C VAL A 15 16.76 -4.88 -2.70
N GLY A 16 17.26 -3.67 -2.93
CA GLY A 16 18.50 -3.20 -2.32
C GLY A 16 18.48 -3.48 -0.82
N LYS A 17 19.66 -3.68 -0.19
CA LYS A 17 19.74 -3.94 1.27
C LYS A 17 18.77 -3.02 2.00
N PRO A 18 17.86 -3.56 2.83
CA PRO A 18 16.88 -2.75 3.52
C PRO A 18 17.59 -1.65 4.29
N LYS A 19 17.29 -0.39 3.99
CA LYS A 19 17.63 0.71 4.89
C LYS A 19 16.97 0.40 6.23
N PRO A 20 17.59 0.80 7.36
CA PRO A 20 16.96 0.63 8.67
C PRO A 20 15.54 1.19 8.58
N TRP A 21 14.60 0.39 8.99
CA TRP A 21 13.19 0.71 8.88
C TRP A 21 12.87 1.81 9.89
N ASP A 22 12.54 2.98 9.41
CA ASP A 22 11.97 4.00 10.26
C ASP A 22 10.50 3.62 10.50
N TRP A 23 10.24 2.97 11.65
CA TRP A 23 8.90 2.97 12.19
C TRP A 23 8.63 4.41 12.63
N PHE A 24 7.57 5.00 12.16
CA PHE A 24 7.08 6.17 12.86
C PHE A 24 6.87 5.72 14.30
N SER A 25 7.77 6.16 15.17
CA SER A 25 7.78 5.80 16.57
C SER A 25 6.50 6.35 17.18
N GLY A 26 5.71 5.54 17.78
CA GLY A 26 4.55 6.03 18.44
C GLY A 26 3.49 4.97 18.65
N ARG A 27 2.31 5.42 18.95
CA ARG A 27 1.12 4.64 19.24
C ARG A 27 0.63 3.80 18.06
N TYR A 28 1.04 4.15 16.84
CA TYR A 28 0.53 3.59 15.60
C TYR A 28 1.66 3.01 14.75
N PRO A 29 1.71 1.69 14.55
CA PRO A 29 2.75 1.06 13.76
C PRO A 29 2.48 1.27 12.26
N VAL A 30 2.93 2.39 11.72
CA VAL A 30 2.98 2.67 10.29
C VAL A 30 4.39 2.41 9.79
N LYS A 31 4.52 1.66 8.71
CA LYS A 31 5.80 1.28 8.11
C LYS A 31 5.88 1.74 6.66
N VAL A 32 6.98 2.41 6.32
CA VAL A 32 7.30 2.81 4.95
C VAL A 32 8.50 2.03 4.45
N LYS A 33 8.38 1.42 3.27
CA LYS A 33 9.46 0.71 2.57
C LYS A 33 9.61 1.27 1.16
N GLN A 34 10.84 1.59 0.76
CA GLN A 34 11.14 1.89 -0.63
C GLN A 34 11.48 0.60 -1.38
N VAL A 35 10.69 0.31 -2.40
CA VAL A 35 10.90 -0.78 -3.36
C VAL A 35 11.31 -0.15 -4.67
N ASN A 36 12.37 -0.67 -5.30
CA ASN A 36 12.86 -0.17 -6.58
C ASN A 36 12.58 -1.20 -7.68
N PRO A 37 11.34 -1.29 -8.17
CA PRO A 37 10.99 -2.25 -9.20
C PRO A 37 11.57 -1.84 -10.56
N PRO A 38 11.80 -2.79 -11.46
CA PRO A 38 12.15 -2.45 -12.85
C PRO A 38 11.00 -1.70 -13.53
N ALA A 39 11.33 -0.84 -14.49
CA ALA A 39 10.35 -0.05 -15.23
C ALA A 39 9.26 -0.91 -15.91
N SER A 40 9.60 -2.13 -16.33
CA SER A 40 8.65 -3.09 -16.87
C SER A 40 7.55 -3.48 -15.87
N PHE A 41 7.89 -3.62 -14.59
CA PHE A 41 6.91 -3.94 -13.53
C PHE A 41 5.89 -2.81 -13.34
N THR A 42 6.37 -1.57 -13.24
CA THR A 42 5.53 -0.37 -13.16
C THR A 42 4.60 -0.27 -14.38
N LYS A 43 5.14 -0.49 -15.58
CA LYS A 43 4.36 -0.48 -16.82
C LYS A 43 3.26 -1.54 -16.79
N THR A 44 3.59 -2.79 -16.43
CA THR A 44 2.61 -3.88 -16.36
C THR A 44 1.49 -3.61 -15.36
N ILE A 45 1.78 -3.03 -14.19
CA ILE A 45 0.75 -2.65 -13.23
C ILE A 45 -0.22 -1.62 -13.85
N LYS A 46 0.30 -0.59 -14.52
CA LYS A 46 -0.53 0.43 -15.17
C LYS A 46 -1.43 -0.18 -16.25
N GLU A 47 -0.89 -1.10 -17.05
CA GLU A 47 -1.65 -1.84 -18.07
C GLU A 47 -2.77 -2.67 -17.41
N ASN A 48 -2.50 -3.41 -16.34
CA ASN A 48 -3.49 -4.20 -15.61
C ASN A 48 -4.62 -3.32 -15.02
N ILE A 49 -4.28 -2.13 -14.50
CA ILE A 49 -5.27 -1.18 -13.99
C ILE A 49 -6.16 -0.68 -15.13
N LEU A 50 -5.58 -0.30 -16.26
CA LEU A 50 -6.32 0.19 -17.42
C LEU A 50 -7.23 -0.91 -18.02
N GLU A 51 -6.74 -2.15 -18.09
CA GLU A 51 -7.52 -3.30 -18.55
C GLU A 51 -8.72 -3.58 -17.65
N SER A 52 -8.54 -3.51 -16.32
CA SER A 52 -9.62 -3.69 -15.35
C SER A 52 -10.66 -2.58 -15.40
N GLY A 53 -10.27 -1.35 -15.73
CA GLY A 53 -11.13 -0.18 -15.81
C GLY A 53 -11.66 0.29 -14.45
N ASP A 54 -12.58 1.25 -14.49
CA ASP A 54 -13.25 1.80 -13.30
C ASP A 54 -14.45 0.94 -12.89
N ALA A 55 -14.20 -0.10 -12.11
CA ALA A 55 -15.23 -1.06 -11.71
C ALA A 55 -16.17 -0.51 -10.62
N LEU A 56 -15.71 0.43 -9.79
CA LEU A 56 -16.44 0.92 -8.62
C LEU A 56 -17.07 2.30 -8.81
N GLN A 57 -16.69 3.04 -9.85
CA GLN A 57 -17.32 4.30 -10.27
C GLN A 57 -17.59 5.29 -9.13
N GLY A 58 -16.60 5.50 -8.24
CA GLY A 58 -16.72 6.44 -7.13
C GLY A 58 -17.69 6.06 -6.01
N ARG A 59 -18.12 4.80 -5.94
CA ARG A 59 -19.03 4.27 -4.89
C ARG A 59 -18.32 4.04 -3.54
N THR A 60 -17.04 4.35 -3.46
CA THR A 60 -16.20 4.17 -2.27
C THR A 60 -15.76 5.53 -1.73
N ALA A 61 -14.99 5.52 -0.63
CA ALA A 61 -14.33 6.73 -0.11
C ALA A 61 -13.39 7.37 -1.15
N ALA A 62 -12.75 6.57 -2.00
CA ALA A 62 -11.91 7.04 -3.09
C ALA A 62 -12.76 7.62 -4.23
N LYS A 63 -12.63 8.92 -4.47
CA LYS A 63 -13.31 9.64 -5.57
C LYS A 63 -12.37 9.77 -6.77
N CYS A 64 -11.94 8.60 -7.27
CA CYS A 64 -11.02 8.46 -8.40
C CYS A 64 -11.36 7.19 -9.17
N LEU A 65 -10.64 6.90 -10.26
CA LEU A 65 -10.74 5.58 -10.89
C LEU A 65 -10.30 4.50 -9.89
N MET A 66 -11.13 3.50 -9.71
CA MET A 66 -10.85 2.37 -8.83
C MET A 66 -11.24 1.05 -9.50
N THR A 67 -10.29 0.13 -9.57
CA THR A 67 -10.52 -1.23 -10.11
C THR A 67 -11.37 -2.07 -9.17
N LYS A 68 -11.68 -3.30 -9.55
CA LYS A 68 -12.28 -4.30 -8.64
C LYS A 68 -11.36 -4.63 -7.46
N TRP A 69 -11.93 -5.22 -6.40
CA TRP A 69 -11.24 -5.49 -5.12
C TRP A 69 -10.27 -6.67 -5.14
N ASN A 70 -10.37 -7.55 -6.12
CA ASN A 70 -9.61 -8.81 -6.15
C ASN A 70 -8.59 -8.87 -7.29
N MET A 71 -7.91 -7.78 -7.57
CA MET A 71 -6.88 -7.72 -8.61
C MET A 71 -5.75 -8.73 -8.40
N HIS A 72 -5.46 -9.10 -7.16
CA HIS A 72 -4.42 -10.10 -6.82
C HIS A 72 -4.75 -11.53 -7.26
N ASP A 73 -6.02 -11.84 -7.53
CA ASP A 73 -6.42 -13.13 -8.08
C ASP A 73 -6.05 -13.25 -9.56
N ASP A 74 -6.19 -12.15 -10.31
CA ASP A 74 -6.02 -12.14 -11.76
C ASP A 74 -4.64 -11.70 -12.22
N TYR A 75 -3.95 -10.86 -11.42
CA TYR A 75 -2.69 -10.22 -11.82
C TYR A 75 -1.57 -10.50 -10.82
N LEU A 76 -0.52 -11.16 -11.32
CA LEU A 76 0.66 -11.50 -10.53
C LEU A 76 1.33 -10.26 -9.88
N THR A 77 1.33 -9.12 -10.57
CA THR A 77 1.92 -7.88 -10.06
C THR A 77 1.26 -7.39 -8.77
N PHE A 78 -0.07 -7.50 -8.67
CA PHE A 78 -0.83 -7.16 -7.47
C PHE A 78 -0.56 -8.14 -6.34
N ARG A 79 -0.48 -9.43 -6.67
CA ARG A 79 -0.12 -10.48 -5.69
C ARG A 79 1.28 -10.24 -5.12
N MET A 80 2.26 -9.95 -5.95
CA MET A 80 3.64 -9.67 -5.53
C MET A 80 3.72 -8.48 -4.56
N VAL A 81 2.99 -7.39 -4.84
CA VAL A 81 2.93 -6.23 -3.94
C VAL A 81 2.28 -6.60 -2.61
N GLY A 82 1.20 -7.40 -2.63
CA GLY A 82 0.53 -7.86 -1.42
C GLY A 82 1.40 -8.81 -0.58
N GLU A 83 2.16 -9.70 -1.21
CA GLU A 83 3.13 -10.58 -0.53
C GLU A 83 4.26 -9.78 0.13
N GLU A 84 4.77 -8.75 -0.55
CA GLU A 84 5.74 -7.82 0.04
C GLU A 84 5.15 -7.08 1.25
N ALA A 85 3.87 -6.69 1.18
CA ALA A 85 3.18 -6.07 2.30
C ALA A 85 3.01 -7.03 3.49
N ILE A 86 2.79 -8.33 3.26
CA ILE A 86 2.77 -9.37 4.30
C ILE A 86 4.13 -9.46 4.99
N GLU A 87 5.22 -9.49 4.23
CA GLU A 87 6.57 -9.52 4.81
C GLU A 87 6.82 -8.30 5.69
N VAL A 88 6.43 -7.12 5.21
CA VAL A 88 6.56 -5.88 5.98
C VAL A 88 5.71 -5.92 7.26
N ALA A 89 4.46 -6.36 7.18
CA ALA A 89 3.57 -6.48 8.34
C ALA A 89 4.15 -7.43 9.40
N ASN A 90 4.73 -8.56 8.97
CA ASN A 90 5.36 -9.53 9.87
C ASN A 90 6.65 -9.02 10.54
N LEU A 91 7.24 -7.93 10.08
CA LEU A 91 8.35 -7.28 10.79
C LEU A 91 7.87 -6.46 12.00
N CYS A 92 6.57 -6.20 12.14
CA CYS A 92 6.04 -5.45 13.28
C CYS A 92 6.20 -6.23 14.59
N PRO A 93 6.98 -5.72 15.57
CA PRO A 93 7.19 -6.43 16.83
C PRO A 93 5.91 -6.52 17.68
N LEU A 94 4.93 -5.64 17.44
CA LEU A 94 3.65 -5.62 18.13
C LEU A 94 2.63 -6.61 17.55
N ALA A 95 2.90 -7.15 16.36
CA ALA A 95 2.01 -8.05 15.65
C ALA A 95 2.61 -9.46 15.55
N LYS A 96 2.92 -10.06 16.71
CA LYS A 96 3.42 -11.42 16.84
C LYS A 96 2.50 -12.24 17.72
N ARG A 97 2.33 -13.50 17.39
CA ARG A 97 1.77 -14.49 18.31
C ARG A 97 2.89 -15.10 19.16
N THR A 98 2.54 -15.66 20.31
CA THR A 98 3.51 -16.36 21.17
C THR A 98 3.39 -17.86 20.92
N LYS A 99 4.50 -18.51 20.61
CA LYS A 99 4.60 -19.98 20.52
C LYS A 99 4.48 -20.62 21.93
N PRO A 100 4.21 -21.94 22.00
CA PRO A 100 4.16 -22.65 23.27
C PRO A 100 5.46 -22.57 24.08
N ASP A 101 6.61 -22.37 23.44
CA ASP A 101 7.91 -22.20 24.08
C ASP A 101 8.19 -20.74 24.52
N GLY A 102 7.23 -19.82 24.35
CA GLY A 102 7.35 -18.42 24.72
C GLY A 102 8.02 -17.54 23.66
N SER A 103 8.54 -18.10 22.56
CA SER A 103 9.16 -17.32 21.49
C SER A 103 8.12 -16.63 20.60
N PRO A 104 8.48 -15.49 19.97
CA PRO A 104 7.59 -14.82 19.01
C PRO A 104 7.46 -15.64 17.72
N ASP A 105 6.29 -15.59 17.11
CA ASP A 105 5.98 -16.22 15.84
C ASP A 105 5.19 -15.27 14.94
N ASP A 106 5.33 -15.43 13.64
CA ASP A 106 4.60 -14.64 12.67
C ASP A 106 3.11 -15.01 12.67
N ILE A 107 2.26 -14.01 12.49
CA ILE A 107 0.84 -14.24 12.25
C ILE A 107 0.69 -14.66 10.79
N PRO A 108 0.04 -15.79 10.48
CA PRO A 108 -0.18 -16.22 9.11
C PRO A 108 -1.18 -15.29 8.41
N LEU A 109 -0.67 -14.35 7.63
CA LEU A 109 -1.46 -13.39 6.87
C LEU A 109 -1.77 -13.88 5.46
N TYR A 110 -2.85 -13.34 4.88
CA TYR A 110 -3.17 -13.47 3.47
C TYR A 110 -3.68 -12.15 2.90
N ILE A 111 -3.61 -11.99 1.57
CA ILE A 111 -4.17 -10.85 0.86
C ILE A 111 -5.68 -11.05 0.78
N LYS A 112 -6.44 -10.27 1.55
CA LYS A 112 -7.90 -10.31 1.52
C LYS A 112 -8.46 -9.59 0.30
N GLU A 113 -7.90 -8.42 0.01
CA GLU A 113 -8.31 -7.53 -1.07
C GLU A 113 -7.10 -6.79 -1.61
N SER A 114 -7.08 -6.51 -2.91
CA SER A 114 -6.08 -5.65 -3.54
C SER A 114 -6.69 -5.00 -4.77
N TRP A 115 -6.52 -3.70 -4.92
CA TRP A 115 -7.11 -2.91 -6.01
C TRP A 115 -6.15 -1.81 -6.48
N GLY A 116 -6.38 -1.33 -7.71
CA GLY A 116 -5.68 -0.20 -8.30
C GLY A 116 -6.48 1.09 -8.16
N LEU A 117 -5.78 2.20 -8.01
CA LEU A 117 -6.34 3.55 -7.92
C LEU A 117 -5.60 4.47 -8.89
N VAL A 118 -6.33 5.35 -9.57
CA VAL A 118 -5.75 6.38 -10.43
C VAL A 118 -6.37 7.73 -10.07
N TYR A 119 -5.56 8.57 -9.43
CA TYR A 119 -5.93 9.93 -9.06
C TYR A 119 -5.50 10.88 -10.17
N GLY A 120 -6.41 11.67 -10.67
CA GLY A 120 -6.16 12.87 -11.46
C GLY A 120 -6.38 14.12 -10.63
N LYS A 121 -6.27 15.29 -11.26
CA LYS A 121 -6.62 16.58 -10.64
C LYS A 121 -8.03 16.54 -10.05
N ASP A 122 -8.22 17.20 -8.92
CA ASP A 122 -9.46 17.29 -8.14
C ASP A 122 -9.94 15.96 -7.49
N HIS A 123 -9.29 14.85 -7.76
CA HIS A 123 -9.59 13.58 -7.09
C HIS A 123 -9.14 13.59 -5.63
N THR A 124 -9.87 12.87 -4.79
CA THR A 124 -9.66 12.80 -3.34
C THR A 124 -10.00 11.40 -2.81
N CYS A 125 -9.60 11.11 -1.60
CA CYS A 125 -10.12 9.99 -0.83
C CYS A 125 -10.62 10.49 0.52
N GLU A 126 -11.92 10.34 0.77
CA GLU A 126 -12.56 10.73 2.02
C GLU A 126 -11.99 9.94 3.19
N GLU A 127 -12.08 10.49 4.41
CA GLU A 127 -11.64 9.79 5.61
C GLU A 127 -12.38 8.48 5.80
N HIS A 128 -11.62 7.41 5.99
CA HIS A 128 -12.13 6.05 6.20
C HIS A 128 -11.08 5.15 6.84
N ASN A 129 -11.49 3.93 7.21
CA ASN A 129 -10.61 2.85 7.60
C ASN A 129 -11.06 1.53 6.95
N HIS A 130 -10.33 0.45 7.23
CA HIS A 130 -10.58 -0.86 6.65
C HIS A 130 -10.91 -1.93 7.69
N TRP A 131 -11.44 -1.51 8.87
CA TRP A 131 -11.95 -2.47 9.84
C TRP A 131 -13.00 -3.40 9.20
N PRO A 132 -12.99 -4.74 9.42
CA PRO A 132 -12.22 -5.48 10.41
C PRO A 132 -10.95 -6.19 9.85
N SER A 133 -10.35 -5.70 8.79
CA SER A 133 -9.06 -6.24 8.35
C SER A 133 -7.97 -5.95 9.39
N LEU A 134 -6.87 -6.70 9.38
CA LEU A 134 -5.79 -6.52 10.35
C LEU A 134 -4.82 -5.42 9.92
N TRP A 135 -4.37 -5.49 8.67
CA TRP A 135 -3.46 -4.51 8.08
C TRP A 135 -4.02 -3.99 6.76
N SER A 136 -3.66 -2.77 6.44
CA SER A 136 -3.82 -2.19 5.11
C SER A 136 -2.46 -1.80 4.54
N TYR A 137 -2.38 -1.73 3.23
CA TYR A 137 -1.18 -1.26 2.55
C TYR A 137 -1.52 -0.40 1.35
N THR A 138 -0.61 0.50 1.01
CA THR A 138 -0.59 1.24 -0.24
C THR A 138 0.79 1.14 -0.88
N TYR A 139 0.82 1.00 -2.20
CA TYR A 139 2.04 1.00 -3.00
C TYR A 139 1.94 2.07 -4.08
N CYS A 140 2.89 2.98 -4.11
CA CYS A 140 2.95 4.04 -5.11
C CYS A 140 3.60 3.52 -6.40
N VAL A 141 2.80 3.33 -7.44
CA VAL A 141 3.26 2.89 -8.76
C VAL A 141 3.91 4.05 -9.50
N GLU A 142 3.28 5.22 -9.44
CA GLU A 142 3.77 6.45 -10.05
C GLU A 142 3.16 7.67 -9.36
N ALA A 143 3.98 8.64 -9.01
CA ALA A 143 3.56 9.93 -8.50
C ALA A 143 4.61 11.01 -8.80
N CYS A 144 4.20 12.28 -8.80
CA CYS A 144 5.10 13.42 -8.79
C CYS A 144 5.23 13.99 -7.37
N LYS A 145 6.18 14.89 -7.16
CA LYS A 145 6.43 15.52 -5.85
C LYS A 145 5.31 16.43 -5.35
N GLU A 146 4.40 16.83 -6.25
CA GLU A 146 3.27 17.72 -5.96
C GLU A 146 1.98 16.94 -5.68
N CYS A 147 2.02 15.59 -5.76
CA CYS A 147 0.86 14.76 -5.45
C CYS A 147 0.52 14.84 -3.97
N SER A 148 -0.77 14.86 -3.67
CA SER A 148 -1.28 14.97 -2.29
C SER A 148 -0.83 13.81 -1.41
N PRO A 149 -0.53 14.06 -0.11
CA PRO A 149 -0.09 13.03 0.82
C PRO A 149 -1.21 12.06 1.21
N LEU A 150 -0.82 10.92 1.76
CA LEU A 150 -1.68 10.08 2.60
C LEU A 150 -1.60 10.61 4.03
N ILE A 151 -2.73 10.98 4.62
CA ILE A 151 -2.84 11.55 5.96
C ILE A 151 -3.49 10.51 6.89
N PHE A 152 -2.88 10.28 8.06
CA PHE A 152 -3.42 9.44 9.13
C PHE A 152 -4.12 10.31 10.15
N ASN A 153 -5.43 10.47 10.02
CA ASN A 153 -6.24 11.46 10.73
C ASN A 153 -6.28 11.26 12.25
N ASP A 154 -6.27 10.01 12.71
CA ASP A 154 -6.28 9.65 14.14
C ASP A 154 -4.89 9.69 14.81
N SER A 155 -3.85 10.04 14.07
CA SER A 155 -2.52 10.13 14.63
C SER A 155 -2.44 11.28 15.65
N ASP A 156 -1.95 10.97 16.85
CA ASP A 156 -1.58 11.98 17.84
C ASP A 156 -0.28 12.70 17.46
N GLU A 157 0.48 12.12 16.52
CA GLU A 157 1.70 12.72 16.01
C GLU A 157 1.34 13.89 15.09
N ARG A 158 1.99 15.01 15.33
CA ARG A 158 1.83 16.22 14.54
C ARG A 158 3.21 16.71 14.12
N ASP A 159 3.28 17.29 12.93
CA ASP A 159 4.44 18.07 12.53
C ASP A 159 4.47 19.43 13.23
N ASP A 160 5.50 20.23 12.95
CA ASP A 160 5.68 21.58 13.54
C ASP A 160 4.53 22.55 13.16
N GLU A 161 3.75 22.22 12.13
CA GLU A 161 2.59 23.00 11.67
C GLU A 161 1.26 22.50 12.27
N GLY A 162 1.31 21.43 13.06
CA GLY A 162 0.13 20.80 13.69
C GLY A 162 -0.62 19.85 12.77
N THR A 163 -0.05 19.48 11.63
CA THR A 163 -0.65 18.51 10.69
C THR A 163 -0.50 17.08 11.23
N PRO A 164 -1.55 16.23 11.12
CA PRO A 164 -1.44 14.82 11.45
C PRO A 164 -0.33 14.10 10.68
N LEU A 165 0.12 12.96 11.20
CA LEU A 165 1.09 12.11 10.51
C LEU A 165 0.68 11.91 9.05
N HIS A 166 1.56 12.24 8.13
CA HIS A 166 1.32 12.14 6.71
C HIS A 166 2.55 11.62 5.95
N THR A 167 2.30 11.07 4.77
CA THR A 167 3.36 10.60 3.86
C THR A 167 3.10 11.10 2.46
N PHE A 168 4.08 11.79 1.87
CA PHE A 168 4.03 12.12 0.45
C PHE A 168 4.33 10.88 -0.40
N PRO A 169 3.60 10.65 -1.50
CA PRO A 169 3.81 9.48 -2.33
C PRO A 169 5.11 9.59 -3.12
N GLU A 170 5.94 8.56 -3.03
CA GLU A 170 7.13 8.40 -3.86
C GLU A 170 7.01 7.11 -4.67
N THR A 171 7.35 7.18 -5.97
CA THR A 171 7.32 5.99 -6.84
C THR A 171 8.14 4.84 -6.22
N GLY A 172 7.53 3.66 -6.09
CA GLY A 172 8.12 2.50 -5.42
C GLY A 172 7.93 2.46 -3.90
N GLN A 173 7.27 3.44 -3.30
CA GLN A 173 7.00 3.47 -1.87
C GLN A 173 5.86 2.52 -1.50
N LEU A 174 6.13 1.59 -0.59
CA LEU A 174 5.15 0.72 0.06
C LEU A 174 4.93 1.19 1.49
N ILE A 175 3.68 1.44 1.86
CA ILE A 175 3.27 1.81 3.22
C ILE A 175 2.37 0.72 3.76
N VAL A 176 2.67 0.19 4.95
CA VAL A 176 1.84 -0.78 5.67
C VAL A 176 1.43 -0.20 7.00
N PHE A 177 0.15 -0.28 7.33
CA PHE A 177 -0.44 0.34 8.53
C PHE A 177 -1.62 -0.47 9.05
N PRO A 178 -1.99 -0.32 10.35
CA PRO A 178 -3.16 -0.98 10.90
C PRO A 178 -4.44 -0.61 10.16
N ALA A 179 -5.24 -1.60 9.81
CA ALA A 179 -6.46 -1.38 9.02
C ALA A 179 -7.54 -0.52 9.72
N TRP A 180 -7.50 -0.41 11.04
CA TRP A 180 -8.40 0.43 11.82
C TRP A 180 -7.99 1.92 11.84
N LEU A 181 -6.79 2.26 11.39
CA LEU A 181 -6.30 3.64 11.40
C LEU A 181 -7.01 4.47 10.33
N ASN A 182 -7.73 5.50 10.76
CA ASN A 182 -8.42 6.42 9.85
C ASN A 182 -7.41 7.21 9.01
N HIS A 183 -7.67 7.23 7.72
CA HIS A 183 -6.79 7.91 6.77
C HIS A 183 -7.59 8.54 5.63
N SER A 184 -6.96 9.51 4.98
CA SER A 184 -7.53 10.25 3.86
C SER A 184 -6.47 10.69 2.87
N VAL A 185 -6.89 11.08 1.67
CA VAL A 185 -6.04 11.76 0.69
C VAL A 185 -6.74 13.07 0.32
N PRO A 186 -6.15 14.24 0.62
CA PRO A 186 -6.68 15.53 0.23
C PRO A 186 -6.85 15.62 -1.29
N LYS A 187 -7.60 16.60 -1.71
CA LYS A 187 -7.79 16.90 -3.12
C LYS A 187 -6.44 17.05 -3.83
N GLN A 188 -6.27 16.33 -4.94
CA GLN A 188 -5.07 16.43 -5.76
C GLN A 188 -5.09 17.72 -6.57
N GLU A 189 -4.13 18.57 -6.35
CA GLU A 189 -4.08 19.89 -7.03
C GLU A 189 -3.22 19.87 -8.30
N CYS A 190 -2.24 18.96 -8.37
CA CYS A 190 -1.37 18.84 -9.54
C CYS A 190 -2.07 18.18 -10.73
N GLU A 191 -1.60 18.49 -11.93
CA GLU A 191 -2.11 17.91 -13.19
C GLU A 191 -1.61 16.50 -13.46
N HIS A 192 -0.64 16.01 -12.68
CA HIS A 192 -0.05 14.68 -12.87
C HIS A 192 -1.00 13.58 -12.37
N THR A 193 -0.97 12.47 -13.05
CA THR A 193 -1.68 11.27 -12.61
C THR A 193 -0.88 10.54 -11.53
N ARG A 194 -1.53 10.26 -10.40
CA ARG A 194 -1.00 9.41 -9.34
C ARG A 194 -1.61 8.03 -9.46
N THR A 195 -0.79 7.00 -9.65
CA THR A 195 -1.22 5.61 -9.75
C THR A 195 -0.79 4.82 -8.52
N MET A 196 -1.71 4.11 -7.89
CA MET A 196 -1.50 3.39 -6.65
C MET A 196 -2.05 1.97 -6.74
N ILE A 197 -1.45 1.06 -5.97
CA ILE A 197 -2.10 -0.17 -5.49
C ILE A 197 -2.44 0.03 -4.03
N ALA A 198 -3.62 -0.40 -3.62
CA ALA A 198 -3.97 -0.53 -2.21
C ALA A 198 -4.53 -1.93 -1.92
N GLY A 199 -4.55 -2.31 -0.66
CA GLY A 199 -5.10 -3.60 -0.28
C GLY A 199 -5.16 -3.81 1.22
N ASN A 200 -5.80 -4.94 1.58
CA ASN A 200 -6.04 -5.35 2.95
C ASN A 200 -5.49 -6.75 3.19
N LEU A 201 -4.87 -6.94 4.34
CA LEU A 201 -4.38 -8.23 4.83
C LEU A 201 -5.21 -8.70 6.02
N ASN A 202 -5.42 -10.02 6.10
CA ASN A 202 -6.10 -10.60 7.24
C ASN A 202 -5.43 -11.90 7.68
N VAL A 203 -5.81 -12.41 8.84
CA VAL A 203 -5.32 -13.67 9.40
C VAL A 203 -5.98 -14.84 8.68
N LYS A 204 -5.18 -15.88 8.35
CA LYS A 204 -5.68 -17.15 7.80
C LYS A 204 -6.48 -17.94 8.82
#